data_976f459ed96da561f97fc55effd43772
#
_entry.id   976f459ed96da561f97fc55effd43772
#
_cell.length_a   1.000
_cell.length_b   1.000
_cell.length_c   1.000
_cell.angle_alpha   90.00
_cell.angle_beta   90.00
_cell.angle_gamma   90.00
#
_symmetry.space_group_name_H-M   'P 1'
#
loop_
_entity.id
_entity.type
_entity.pdbx_description
1 polymer ?
#
loop_
_entity_poly.entity_id
_entity_poly.type
_entity_poly.pdbx_seq_one_letter_code
_entity_poly.pdbx_strand_id
1 'polypeptide(L)'
;MRQFDVFVFNENYDETQGNLPQPPFTDPELGWFFTRDWNKHLDEIEGEWVVFAHPSIKIDRNFLNNVAEVTDSFPMVDAFAPRIRTNNGKFLGGYLLRPSSKGSGFIEIDENAPLRYVAAPHPYLGIFSRRIIQRTGGFDTTLPENARLADFTLRMMHAGGKMFSVPYLVAQATGDGAEAVTGNNRKENAHNLAEMCAGMRDLKSIAIILSKAFGAEASVPFALHHPSVIPTLLRNRKQRKKKRKAATLLSKLKADFLKEVTAK
;
A
#
# COMPACT_ATOMS: atom_id res chain seq x y z
N MET A 1 8.85 -5.58 24.91
CA MET A 1 8.40 -4.67 23.82
C MET A 1 7.68 -5.55 22.82
N ARG A 2 6.50 -5.18 22.35
CA ARG A 2 5.80 -5.98 21.34
C ARG A 2 6.62 -6.02 20.05
N GLN A 3 6.66 -7.18 19.39
CA GLN A 3 7.35 -7.31 18.12
C GLN A 3 6.47 -6.82 16.97
N PHE A 4 5.18 -7.19 17.00
CA PHE A 4 4.23 -6.83 15.96
C PHE A 4 2.94 -6.23 16.53
N ASP A 5 2.37 -5.28 15.78
CA ASP A 5 0.99 -4.88 15.86
C ASP A 5 0.28 -5.24 14.54
N VAL A 6 -0.86 -5.90 14.65
CA VAL A 6 -1.65 -6.35 13.50
C VAL A 6 -2.94 -5.55 13.43
N PHE A 7 -3.09 -4.78 12.37
CA PHE A 7 -4.28 -4.00 12.07
C PHE A 7 -5.11 -4.72 11.01
N VAL A 8 -6.32 -5.10 11.38
CA VAL A 8 -7.29 -5.72 10.47
C VAL A 8 -8.37 -4.71 10.14
N PHE A 9 -8.42 -4.30 8.88
CA PHE A 9 -9.32 -3.24 8.41
C PHE A 9 -10.54 -3.81 7.72
N ASN A 10 -11.72 -3.31 8.11
CA ASN A 10 -12.96 -3.57 7.38
C ASN A 10 -13.91 -2.39 7.57
N GLU A 11 -14.35 -1.78 6.48
CA GLU A 11 -15.32 -0.67 6.52
C GLU A 11 -16.65 -1.07 7.17
N ASN A 12 -16.97 -2.36 7.21
CA ASN A 12 -18.18 -2.91 7.83
C ASN A 12 -18.05 -3.19 9.33
N TYR A 13 -16.92 -2.95 9.96
CA TYR A 13 -16.79 -3.15 11.41
C TYR A 13 -17.62 -2.11 12.16
N ASP A 14 -18.51 -2.59 13.02
CA ASP A 14 -19.26 -1.75 13.95
C ASP A 14 -18.58 -1.79 15.33
N GLU A 15 -17.70 -0.84 15.53
CA GLU A 15 -16.94 -0.71 16.80
C GLU A 15 -17.82 -0.31 17.98
N THR A 16 -19.06 0.18 17.72
CA THR A 16 -19.98 0.63 18.79
C THR A 16 -20.77 -0.51 19.41
N GLN A 17 -20.96 -1.61 18.68
CA GLN A 17 -21.74 -2.77 19.13
C GLN A 17 -20.90 -3.84 19.84
N GLY A 18 -19.59 -3.66 19.97
CA GLY A 18 -18.71 -4.63 20.61
C GLY A 18 -18.53 -5.96 19.84
N ASN A 19 -19.04 -6.04 18.62
CA ASN A 19 -18.98 -7.24 17.76
C ASN A 19 -17.73 -7.27 16.87
N LEU A 20 -16.59 -6.86 17.40
CA LEU A 20 -15.33 -7.01 16.70
C LEU A 20 -14.88 -8.49 16.68
N PRO A 21 -14.24 -8.93 15.60
CA PRO A 21 -13.68 -10.27 15.54
C PRO A 21 -12.72 -10.55 16.70
N GLN A 22 -12.68 -11.78 17.14
CA GLN A 22 -11.66 -12.23 18.08
C GLN A 22 -10.33 -12.45 17.33
N PRO A 23 -9.19 -12.12 17.95
CA PRO A 23 -7.89 -12.50 17.42
C PRO A 23 -7.84 -14.01 17.11
N PRO A 24 -7.25 -14.42 15.98
CA PRO A 24 -7.16 -15.84 15.64
C PRO A 24 -6.31 -16.65 16.63
N PHE A 25 -5.48 -15.96 17.40
CA PHE A 25 -4.72 -16.51 18.52
C PHE A 25 -4.26 -15.36 19.43
N THR A 26 -3.96 -15.67 20.67
CA THR A 26 -3.40 -14.72 21.65
C THR A 26 -1.91 -14.95 21.81
N ASP A 27 -1.16 -13.84 21.84
CA ASP A 27 0.28 -13.85 22.08
C ASP A 27 0.64 -12.51 22.78
N PRO A 28 1.36 -12.53 23.91
CA PRO A 28 1.70 -11.31 24.63
C PRO A 28 2.62 -10.36 23.84
N GLU A 29 3.30 -10.86 22.83
CA GLU A 29 4.16 -10.06 21.97
C GLU A 29 3.42 -9.43 20.77
N LEU A 30 2.10 -9.67 20.66
CA LEU A 30 1.27 -9.16 19.59
C LEU A 30 0.19 -8.20 20.10
N GLY A 31 0.03 -7.08 19.38
CA GLY A 31 -1.16 -6.23 19.47
C GLY A 31 -2.11 -6.53 18.32
N TRP A 32 -3.41 -6.67 18.61
CA TRP A 32 -4.44 -6.84 17.59
C TRP A 32 -5.41 -5.67 17.63
N PHE A 33 -5.59 -5.02 16.47
CA PHE A 33 -6.49 -3.89 16.29
C PHE A 33 -7.45 -4.20 15.14
N PHE A 34 -8.75 -4.27 15.47
CA PHE A 34 -9.82 -4.43 14.48
C PHE A 34 -10.54 -3.11 14.34
N THR A 35 -10.45 -2.47 13.18
CA THR A 35 -10.95 -1.12 13.01
C THR A 35 -11.44 -0.84 11.59
N ARG A 36 -12.38 0.09 11.47
CA ARG A 36 -12.75 0.71 10.18
C ARG A 36 -11.97 2.00 9.90
N ASP A 37 -11.43 2.63 10.92
CA ASP A 37 -10.64 3.86 10.78
C ASP A 37 -9.14 3.55 10.82
N TRP A 38 -8.51 3.73 9.70
CA TRP A 38 -7.09 3.45 9.47
C TRP A 38 -6.14 4.27 10.37
N ASN A 39 -6.61 5.35 10.96
CA ASN A 39 -5.79 6.21 11.79
C ASN A 39 -6.10 6.11 13.29
N LYS A 40 -7.19 5.41 13.65
CA LYS A 40 -7.72 5.45 15.02
C LYS A 40 -6.74 4.99 16.10
N HIS A 41 -5.96 3.98 15.81
CA HIS A 41 -5.05 3.36 16.78
C HIS A 41 -3.57 3.55 16.44
N LEU A 42 -3.23 4.51 15.56
CA LEU A 42 -1.84 4.70 15.18
C LEU A 42 -0.95 5.18 16.33
N ASP A 43 -1.53 5.89 17.31
CA ASP A 43 -0.82 6.36 18.51
C ASP A 43 -0.62 5.25 19.54
N GLU A 44 -1.34 4.13 19.39
CA GLU A 44 -1.27 2.96 20.28
C GLU A 44 -0.26 1.91 19.79
N ILE A 45 0.41 2.17 18.67
CA ILE A 45 1.43 1.27 18.11
C ILE A 45 2.61 1.16 19.08
N GLU A 46 2.83 -0.04 19.59
CA GLU A 46 3.97 -0.40 20.43
C GLU A 46 4.94 -1.38 19.74
N GLY A 47 4.42 -2.15 18.77
CA GLY A 47 5.21 -3.09 17.97
C GLY A 47 6.29 -2.40 17.15
N GLU A 48 7.42 -3.05 16.96
CA GLU A 48 8.46 -2.56 16.06
C GLU A 48 7.99 -2.57 14.61
N TRP A 49 7.18 -3.56 14.27
CA TRP A 49 6.58 -3.75 12.96
C TRP A 49 5.06 -3.77 13.02
N VAL A 50 4.44 -3.27 11.99
CA VAL A 50 2.97 -3.18 11.86
C VAL A 50 2.54 -3.91 10.60
N VAL A 51 1.63 -4.86 10.76
CA VAL A 51 1.00 -5.59 9.68
C VAL A 51 -0.38 -4.99 9.43
N PHE A 52 -0.60 -4.39 8.27
CA PHE A 52 -1.91 -3.96 7.81
C PHE A 52 -2.52 -5.03 6.93
N ALA A 53 -3.65 -5.57 7.35
CA ALA A 53 -4.32 -6.68 6.65
C ALA A 53 -5.81 -6.44 6.46
N HIS A 54 -6.34 -6.88 5.33
CA HIS A 54 -7.79 -7.03 5.13
C HIS A 54 -8.28 -8.34 5.78
N PRO A 55 -9.54 -8.44 6.27
CA PRO A 55 -10.07 -9.65 6.89
C PRO A 55 -10.01 -10.91 6.04
N SER A 56 -9.96 -10.76 4.71
CA SER A 56 -9.80 -11.89 3.78
C SER A 56 -8.37 -12.44 3.74
N ILE A 57 -7.46 -11.92 4.55
CA ILE A 57 -6.09 -12.41 4.65
C ILE A 57 -5.89 -13.12 5.98
N LYS A 58 -5.50 -14.37 5.92
CA LYS A 58 -5.18 -15.14 7.12
C LYS A 58 -3.82 -14.72 7.66
N ILE A 59 -3.84 -14.14 8.86
CA ILE A 59 -2.64 -13.85 9.63
C ILE A 59 -2.53 -14.93 10.72
N ASP A 60 -1.59 -15.84 10.58
CA ASP A 60 -1.31 -16.90 11.55
C ASP A 60 0.13 -16.79 12.07
N ARG A 61 0.46 -17.63 13.07
CA ARG A 61 1.80 -17.64 13.68
C ARG A 61 2.91 -17.90 12.67
N ASN A 62 2.68 -18.81 11.72
CA ASN A 62 3.69 -19.13 10.72
C ASN A 62 4.00 -17.93 9.84
N PHE A 63 2.95 -17.19 9.43
CA PHE A 63 3.15 -15.95 8.67
C PHE A 63 3.95 -14.93 9.49
N LEU A 64 3.61 -14.70 10.77
CA LEU A 64 4.33 -13.73 11.60
C LEU A 64 5.77 -14.17 11.91
N ASN A 65 6.03 -15.46 12.08
CA ASN A 65 7.40 -15.98 12.22
C ASN A 65 8.23 -15.70 10.95
N ASN A 66 7.63 -15.91 9.77
CA ASN A 66 8.29 -15.56 8.51
C ASN A 66 8.52 -14.05 8.38
N VAL A 67 7.58 -13.21 8.88
CA VAL A 67 7.78 -11.76 8.94
C VAL A 67 8.97 -11.42 9.83
N ALA A 68 9.08 -12.03 11.01
CA ALA A 68 10.22 -11.81 11.92
C ALA A 68 11.55 -12.14 11.24
N GLU A 69 11.64 -13.32 10.61
CA GLU A 69 12.85 -13.75 9.88
C GLU A 69 13.22 -12.76 8.77
N VAL A 70 12.23 -12.28 8.01
CA VAL A 70 12.46 -11.33 6.92
C VAL A 70 12.90 -9.97 7.46
N THR A 71 12.27 -9.47 8.52
CA THR A 71 12.62 -8.17 9.11
C THR A 71 14.03 -8.18 9.69
N ASP A 72 14.44 -9.27 10.31
CA ASP A 72 15.80 -9.47 10.83
C ASP A 72 16.83 -9.56 9.70
N SER A 73 16.46 -10.21 8.59
CA SER A 73 17.36 -10.38 7.45
C SER A 73 17.58 -9.09 6.65
N PHE A 74 16.65 -8.13 6.73
CA PHE A 74 16.70 -6.89 5.96
C PHE A 74 16.51 -5.62 6.83
N PRO A 75 17.40 -5.37 7.81
CA PRO A 75 17.23 -4.28 8.79
C PRO A 75 17.22 -2.87 8.17
N MET A 76 17.71 -2.72 6.93
CA MET A 76 17.75 -1.45 6.19
C MET A 76 16.50 -1.17 5.38
N VAL A 77 15.51 -2.07 5.40
CA VAL A 77 14.23 -1.93 4.70
C VAL A 77 13.19 -1.41 5.69
N ASP A 78 12.33 -0.53 5.24
CA ASP A 78 11.31 0.10 6.10
C ASP A 78 9.95 -0.55 5.94
N ALA A 79 9.74 -1.33 4.87
CA ALA A 79 8.47 -1.95 4.57
C ALA A 79 8.60 -3.19 3.67
N PHE A 80 7.64 -4.11 3.80
CA PHE A 80 7.57 -5.32 2.98
C PHE A 80 6.20 -5.44 2.32
N ALA A 81 6.21 -5.92 1.08
CA ALA A 81 5.03 -6.31 0.32
C ALA A 81 4.99 -7.84 0.25
N PRO A 82 4.28 -8.51 1.15
CA PRO A 82 4.10 -9.95 1.09
C PRO A 82 3.34 -10.35 -0.17
N ARG A 83 3.49 -11.59 -0.58
CA ARG A 83 2.60 -12.21 -1.55
C ARG A 83 1.37 -12.79 -0.86
N ILE A 84 0.26 -12.78 -1.59
CA ILE A 84 -0.99 -13.38 -1.15
C ILE A 84 -1.26 -14.55 -2.05
N ARG A 85 -1.35 -15.76 -1.48
CA ARG A 85 -1.77 -16.94 -2.21
C ARG A 85 -3.29 -17.03 -2.16
N THR A 86 -3.93 -17.00 -3.32
CA THR A 86 -5.37 -17.12 -3.45
C THR A 86 -5.83 -18.59 -3.37
N ASN A 87 -7.13 -18.82 -3.22
CA ASN A 87 -7.69 -20.17 -3.12
C ASN A 87 -7.48 -21.00 -4.40
N ASN A 88 -7.40 -20.35 -5.56
CA ASN A 88 -7.11 -21.00 -6.83
C ASN A 88 -5.60 -21.18 -7.10
N GLY A 89 -4.76 -20.90 -6.12
CA GLY A 89 -3.32 -21.08 -6.17
C GLY A 89 -2.54 -19.95 -6.85
N LYS A 90 -3.20 -18.91 -7.34
CA LYS A 90 -2.55 -17.73 -7.90
C LYS A 90 -1.87 -16.92 -6.79
N PHE A 91 -0.71 -16.30 -7.11
CA PHE A 91 -0.04 -15.36 -6.23
C PHE A 91 -0.33 -13.92 -6.67
N LEU A 92 -0.77 -13.10 -5.71
CA LEU A 92 -0.88 -11.67 -5.84
C LEU A 92 0.29 -11.02 -5.11
N GLY A 93 0.90 -10.00 -5.71
CA GLY A 93 2.12 -9.40 -5.18
C GLY A 93 2.03 -7.89 -4.97
N GLY A 94 3.19 -7.27 -4.81
CA GLY A 94 3.32 -5.82 -4.81
C GLY A 94 3.23 -5.23 -6.21
N TYR A 95 3.31 -3.92 -6.29
CA TYR A 95 3.14 -3.16 -7.53
C TYR A 95 4.38 -2.35 -7.87
N LEU A 96 4.67 -2.27 -9.17
CA LEU A 96 5.63 -1.34 -9.75
C LEU A 96 4.91 -0.12 -10.31
N LEU A 97 5.59 1.01 -10.37
CA LEU A 97 5.14 2.15 -11.15
C LEU A 97 5.19 1.80 -12.64
N ARG A 98 4.14 2.11 -13.36
CA ARG A 98 4.06 1.92 -14.80
C ARG A 98 3.91 3.27 -15.48
N PRO A 99 4.98 3.80 -16.10
CA PRO A 99 4.86 4.93 -16.98
C PRO A 99 4.13 4.51 -18.25
N SER A 100 3.28 5.38 -18.75
CA SER A 100 2.52 5.12 -19.97
C SER A 100 2.21 6.42 -20.67
N SER A 101 2.14 6.41 -22.01
CA SER A 101 1.66 7.53 -22.78
C SER A 101 0.19 7.90 -22.48
N LYS A 102 -0.56 6.98 -21.87
CA LYS A 102 -1.96 7.17 -21.42
C LYS A 102 -2.05 7.61 -19.96
N GLY A 103 -0.94 7.96 -19.33
CA GLY A 103 -0.85 8.30 -17.91
C GLY A 103 -0.05 7.28 -17.12
N SER A 104 0.03 7.52 -15.82
CA SER A 104 0.78 6.67 -14.89
C SER A 104 -0.15 5.74 -14.14
N GLY A 105 0.33 4.56 -13.83
CA GLY A 105 -0.40 3.59 -13.05
C GLY A 105 0.52 2.67 -12.27
N PHE A 106 -0.06 1.61 -11.79
CA PHE A 106 0.64 0.51 -11.16
C PHE A 106 0.47 -0.75 -12.02
N ILE A 107 1.47 -1.59 -12.01
CA ILE A 107 1.41 -2.95 -12.55
C ILE A 107 1.85 -3.91 -11.46
N GLU A 108 1.08 -4.98 -11.29
CA GLU A 108 1.44 -6.04 -10.36
C GLU A 108 2.72 -6.73 -10.82
N ILE A 109 3.59 -7.09 -9.87
CA ILE A 109 4.79 -7.88 -10.18
C ILE A 109 4.38 -9.30 -10.58
N ASP A 110 5.19 -9.91 -11.43
CA ASP A 110 5.03 -11.31 -11.81
C ASP A 110 5.11 -12.23 -10.59
N GLU A 111 4.35 -13.33 -10.60
CA GLU A 111 4.33 -14.31 -9.52
C GLU A 111 5.69 -14.98 -9.28
N ASN A 112 6.53 -15.05 -10.31
CA ASN A 112 7.87 -15.60 -10.23
C ASN A 112 8.96 -14.53 -10.06
N ALA A 113 8.56 -13.26 -9.84
CA ALA A 113 9.53 -12.19 -9.67
C ALA A 113 10.46 -12.48 -8.48
N PRO A 114 11.77 -12.25 -8.62
CA PRO A 114 12.71 -12.40 -7.52
C PRO A 114 12.48 -11.32 -6.45
N LEU A 115 13.24 -11.40 -5.36
CA LEU A 115 13.35 -10.33 -4.37
C LEU A 115 13.66 -9.01 -5.08
N ARG A 116 12.84 -7.99 -4.84
CA ARG A 116 13.01 -6.69 -5.48
C ARG A 116 12.33 -5.56 -4.74
N TYR A 117 12.73 -4.33 -5.02
CA TYR A 117 11.99 -3.15 -4.61
C TYR A 117 10.67 -3.01 -5.37
N VAL A 118 9.64 -2.54 -4.67
CA VAL A 118 8.30 -2.26 -5.21
C VAL A 118 7.82 -0.89 -4.78
N ALA A 119 6.88 -0.33 -5.54
CA ALA A 119 6.31 0.98 -5.29
C ALA A 119 5.14 0.93 -4.28
N ALA A 120 4.43 -0.18 -4.22
CA ALA A 120 3.31 -0.36 -3.30
C ALA A 120 3.10 -1.85 -2.99
N PRO A 121 2.52 -2.20 -1.83
CA PRO A 121 2.07 -3.54 -1.54
C PRO A 121 0.73 -3.80 -2.22
N HIS A 122 0.25 -5.04 -2.18
CA HIS A 122 -1.14 -5.33 -2.49
C HIS A 122 -2.07 -4.55 -1.54
N PRO A 123 -3.23 -4.02 -2.00
CA PRO A 123 -4.12 -3.22 -1.17
C PRO A 123 -4.57 -3.89 0.13
N TYR A 124 -4.55 -5.21 0.17
CA TYR A 124 -5.02 -5.99 1.30
C TYR A 124 -3.93 -6.44 2.27
N LEU A 125 -2.66 -6.21 1.98
CA LEU A 125 -1.58 -6.64 2.88
C LEU A 125 -0.32 -5.81 2.69
N GLY A 126 0.16 -5.21 3.77
CA GLY A 126 1.44 -4.50 3.80
C GLY A 126 2.05 -4.53 5.18
N ILE A 127 3.36 -4.54 5.27
CA ILE A 127 4.12 -4.56 6.52
C ILE A 127 5.02 -3.32 6.55
N PHE A 128 5.00 -2.60 7.66
CA PHE A 128 5.74 -1.35 7.81
C PHE A 128 6.42 -1.27 9.17
N SER A 129 7.62 -0.73 9.23
CA SER A 129 8.23 -0.43 10.52
C SER A 129 7.48 0.73 11.21
N ARG A 130 7.34 0.65 12.54
CA ARG A 130 6.76 1.74 13.33
C ARG A 130 7.43 3.08 13.03
N ARG A 131 8.75 3.06 12.91
CA ARG A 131 9.56 4.24 12.58
C ARG A 131 9.09 4.92 11.29
N ILE A 132 8.77 4.15 10.24
CA ILE A 132 8.36 4.75 8.96
C ILE A 132 6.93 5.25 9.00
N ILE A 133 6.04 4.61 9.79
CA ILE A 133 4.67 5.09 10.00
C ILE A 133 4.70 6.46 10.68
N GLN A 134 5.43 6.58 11.77
CA GLN A 134 5.57 7.85 12.51
C GLN A 134 6.17 8.96 11.64
N ARG A 135 7.14 8.62 10.80
CA ARG A 135 7.81 9.58 9.92
C ARG A 135 6.98 10.02 8.73
N THR A 136 6.15 9.12 8.20
CA THR A 136 5.32 9.38 7.02
C THR A 136 4.00 10.06 7.39
N GLY A 137 3.55 9.88 8.64
CA GLY A 137 2.22 10.27 9.12
C GLY A 137 1.15 9.24 8.74
N GLY A 138 -0.08 9.46 9.20
CA GLY A 138 -1.18 8.55 9.01
C GLY A 138 -1.63 8.36 7.54
N PHE A 139 -2.67 7.59 7.37
CA PHE A 139 -3.29 7.30 6.07
C PHE A 139 -4.21 8.44 5.62
N ASP A 140 -4.34 8.61 4.32
CA ASP A 140 -5.32 9.55 3.75
C ASP A 140 -6.67 8.85 3.61
N THR A 141 -7.53 9.04 4.62
CA THR A 141 -8.87 8.43 4.67
C THR A 141 -9.86 9.02 3.67
N THR A 142 -9.50 10.09 2.96
CA THR A 142 -10.30 10.61 1.83
C THR A 142 -10.15 9.77 0.56
N LEU A 143 -9.20 8.83 0.56
CA LEU A 143 -8.97 7.90 -0.53
C LEU A 143 -9.79 6.62 -0.33
N PRO A 144 -10.17 5.95 -1.43
CA PRO A 144 -10.76 4.62 -1.35
C PRO A 144 -9.77 3.64 -0.69
N GLU A 145 -10.31 2.62 -0.02
CA GLU A 145 -9.54 1.70 0.81
C GLU A 145 -8.36 1.08 0.04
N ASN A 146 -8.61 0.60 -1.16
CA ASN A 146 -7.61 -0.02 -2.03
C ASN A 146 -6.47 0.92 -2.48
N ALA A 147 -6.61 2.24 -2.27
CA ALA A 147 -5.58 3.23 -2.60
C ALA A 147 -4.74 3.67 -1.40
N ARG A 148 -5.19 3.42 -0.18
CA ARG A 148 -4.56 3.99 1.04
C ARG A 148 -3.15 3.49 1.25
N LEU A 149 -2.91 2.17 1.14
CA LEU A 149 -1.56 1.61 1.28
C LEU A 149 -0.61 2.11 0.19
N ALA A 150 -1.08 2.18 -1.06
CA ALA A 150 -0.28 2.68 -2.16
C ALA A 150 0.09 4.17 -2.00
N ASP A 151 -0.86 5.03 -1.58
CA ASP A 151 -0.56 6.43 -1.27
C ASP A 151 0.45 6.55 -0.13
N PHE A 152 0.23 5.78 0.95
CA PHE A 152 1.14 5.76 2.08
C PHE A 152 2.56 5.39 1.66
N THR A 153 2.70 4.33 0.85
CA THR A 153 4.02 3.87 0.37
C THR A 153 4.71 4.90 -0.51
N LEU A 154 3.96 5.61 -1.36
CA LEU A 154 4.53 6.68 -2.18
C LEU A 154 5.01 7.86 -1.30
N ARG A 155 4.29 8.22 -0.25
CA ARG A 155 4.75 9.24 0.73
C ARG A 155 5.96 8.74 1.52
N MET A 156 5.97 7.48 1.91
CA MET A 156 7.09 6.79 2.53
C MET A 156 8.35 6.89 1.67
N MET A 157 8.26 6.64 0.36
CA MET A 157 9.40 6.79 -0.55
C MET A 157 9.94 8.22 -0.58
N HIS A 158 9.06 9.24 -0.56
CA HIS A 158 9.49 10.63 -0.42
C HIS A 158 10.24 10.89 0.90
N ALA A 159 9.83 10.22 1.98
CA ALA A 159 10.53 10.27 3.25
C ALA A 159 11.85 9.47 3.26
N GLY A 160 12.20 8.81 2.16
CA GLY A 160 13.41 8.00 1.97
C GLY A 160 13.28 6.55 2.39
N GLY A 161 12.06 6.10 2.71
CA GLY A 161 11.76 4.70 3.01
C GLY A 161 11.77 3.82 1.75
N LYS A 162 11.99 2.53 1.95
CA LYS A 162 12.06 1.53 0.88
C LYS A 162 11.16 0.35 1.23
N MET A 163 10.55 -0.23 0.20
CA MET A 163 9.72 -1.43 0.31
C MET A 163 10.28 -2.57 -0.54
N PHE A 164 10.37 -3.76 0.05
CA PHE A 164 10.71 -4.98 -0.66
C PHE A 164 9.50 -5.90 -0.85
N SER A 165 9.42 -6.50 -2.03
CA SER A 165 8.64 -7.71 -2.24
C SER A 165 9.55 -8.93 -2.05
N VAL A 166 9.15 -9.80 -1.12
CA VAL A 166 9.89 -10.99 -0.73
C VAL A 166 9.12 -12.22 -1.20
N PRO A 167 9.66 -13.02 -2.15
CA PRO A 167 8.93 -14.13 -2.79
C PRO A 167 8.40 -15.20 -1.84
N TYR A 168 9.13 -15.50 -0.78
CA TYR A 168 8.79 -16.53 0.21
C TYR A 168 7.97 -16.02 1.38
N LEU A 169 7.76 -14.71 1.50
CA LEU A 169 6.85 -14.13 2.48
C LEU A 169 5.42 -14.17 1.93
N VAL A 170 4.70 -15.24 2.25
CA VAL A 170 3.39 -15.54 1.67
C VAL A 170 2.32 -15.62 2.75
N ALA A 171 1.25 -14.84 2.59
CA ALA A 171 0.01 -14.97 3.35
C ALA A 171 -1.04 -15.74 2.52
N GLN A 172 -1.97 -16.40 3.19
CA GLN A 172 -3.07 -17.11 2.55
C GLN A 172 -4.32 -16.24 2.52
N ALA A 173 -4.98 -16.14 1.38
CA ALA A 173 -6.31 -15.56 1.29
C ALA A 173 -7.36 -16.51 1.87
N THR A 174 -8.38 -15.94 2.53
CA THR A 174 -9.58 -16.64 2.98
C THR A 174 -10.76 -16.19 2.15
N GLY A 175 -11.45 -17.12 1.46
CA GLY A 175 -12.56 -16.80 0.57
C GLY A 175 -12.13 -16.08 -0.73
N ASP A 176 -13.12 -15.64 -1.49
CA ASP A 176 -12.92 -15.04 -2.82
C ASP A 176 -12.60 -13.53 -2.77
N GLY A 177 -12.55 -12.95 -1.59
CA GLY A 177 -12.41 -11.49 -1.40
C GLY A 177 -11.11 -10.92 -1.97
N ALA A 178 -10.00 -11.65 -1.90
CA ALA A 178 -8.72 -11.19 -2.46
C ALA A 178 -8.73 -11.21 -4.00
N GLU A 179 -9.54 -12.07 -4.62
CA GLU A 179 -9.70 -12.15 -6.07
C GLU A 179 -10.63 -11.07 -6.61
N ALA A 180 -11.58 -10.62 -5.80
CA ALA A 180 -12.53 -9.57 -6.19
C ALA A 180 -11.82 -8.25 -6.56
N VAL A 181 -10.68 -7.96 -5.93
CA VAL A 181 -9.87 -6.78 -6.29
C VAL A 181 -9.10 -6.96 -7.59
N THR A 182 -8.75 -8.20 -7.92
CA THR A 182 -8.08 -8.54 -9.18
C THR A 182 -9.06 -8.97 -10.27
N GLY A 183 -10.37 -8.85 -10.00
CA GLY A 183 -11.49 -9.37 -10.78
C GLY A 183 -11.23 -9.39 -12.27
N ASN A 184 -11.68 -10.46 -12.93
CA ASN A 184 -11.52 -10.78 -14.35
C ASN A 184 -12.02 -9.68 -15.32
N ASN A 185 -12.47 -8.55 -14.82
CA ASN A 185 -13.01 -7.47 -15.59
C ASN A 185 -11.91 -6.45 -15.91
N ARG A 186 -11.19 -6.64 -17.02
CA ARG A 186 -10.14 -5.72 -17.48
C ARG A 186 -10.58 -4.24 -17.49
N LYS A 187 -11.87 -3.96 -17.75
CA LYS A 187 -12.42 -2.60 -17.72
C LYS A 187 -12.57 -2.10 -16.29
N GLU A 188 -13.05 -2.92 -15.39
CA GLU A 188 -13.24 -2.61 -13.97
C GLU A 188 -11.90 -2.45 -13.27
N ASN A 189 -10.93 -3.32 -13.55
CA ASN A 189 -9.55 -3.17 -13.07
C ASN A 189 -8.86 -1.92 -13.60
N ALA A 190 -9.09 -1.56 -14.87
CA ALA A 190 -8.56 -0.31 -15.42
C ALA A 190 -9.23 0.90 -14.77
N HIS A 191 -10.54 0.83 -14.50
CA HIS A 191 -11.27 1.89 -13.81
C HIS A 191 -10.84 2.00 -12.35
N ASN A 192 -10.78 0.90 -11.62
CA ASN A 192 -10.30 0.87 -10.23
C ASN A 192 -8.86 1.35 -10.10
N LEU A 193 -7.98 0.96 -11.02
CA LEU A 193 -6.60 1.44 -11.05
C LEU A 193 -6.54 2.95 -11.37
N ALA A 194 -7.41 3.43 -12.26
CA ALA A 194 -7.52 4.85 -12.57
C ALA A 194 -8.05 5.66 -11.40
N GLU A 195 -9.08 5.17 -10.71
CA GLU A 195 -9.60 5.77 -9.48
C GLU A 195 -8.56 5.75 -8.36
N MET A 196 -7.85 4.65 -8.19
CA MET A 196 -6.74 4.54 -7.26
C MET A 196 -5.67 5.59 -7.54
N CYS A 197 -5.21 5.71 -8.78
CA CYS A 197 -4.20 6.71 -9.16
C CYS A 197 -4.71 8.14 -9.02
N ALA A 198 -5.97 8.40 -9.35
CA ALA A 198 -6.59 9.71 -9.22
C ALA A 198 -6.96 10.04 -7.78
N GLY A 199 -7.41 9.04 -7.03
CA GLY A 199 -7.74 9.17 -5.62
C GLY A 199 -6.53 9.40 -4.73
N MET A 200 -5.42 8.70 -4.97
CA MET A 200 -4.21 8.80 -4.16
C MET A 200 -3.62 10.19 -4.10
N ARG A 201 -3.68 10.91 -5.23
CA ARG A 201 -3.10 12.23 -5.32
C ARG A 201 -3.61 12.99 -6.51
N ASP A 202 -3.23 14.25 -6.61
CA ASP A 202 -3.40 14.99 -7.84
C ASP A 202 -2.43 14.50 -8.93
N LEU A 203 -2.77 14.76 -10.16
CA LEU A 203 -1.99 14.37 -11.34
C LEU A 203 -0.54 14.89 -11.30
N LYS A 204 -0.33 16.07 -10.68
CA LYS A 204 1.00 16.67 -10.56
C LYS A 204 1.91 15.89 -9.64
N SER A 205 1.38 15.26 -8.59
CA SER A 205 2.20 14.44 -7.70
C SER A 205 2.73 13.20 -8.40
N ILE A 206 1.92 12.56 -9.23
CA ILE A 206 2.37 11.46 -10.08
C ILE A 206 3.40 11.95 -11.10
N ALA A 207 3.13 13.07 -11.77
CA ALA A 207 4.05 13.66 -12.74
C ALA A 207 5.42 14.00 -12.12
N ILE A 208 5.46 14.52 -10.89
CA ILE A 208 6.73 14.80 -10.20
C ILE A 208 7.53 13.53 -9.98
N ILE A 209 6.90 12.43 -9.55
CA ILE A 209 7.56 11.15 -9.35
C ILE A 209 8.12 10.65 -10.68
N LEU A 210 7.31 10.65 -11.72
CA LEU A 210 7.69 10.13 -13.02
C LEU A 210 8.68 11.03 -13.75
N SER A 211 8.56 12.35 -13.65
CA SER A 211 9.51 13.26 -14.28
C SER A 211 10.92 13.13 -13.70
N LYS A 212 11.05 12.84 -12.40
CA LYS A 212 12.34 12.51 -11.79
C LYS A 212 12.94 11.21 -12.35
N ALA A 213 12.10 10.23 -12.71
CA ALA A 213 12.55 8.95 -13.25
C ALA A 213 12.78 8.97 -14.76
N PHE A 214 11.94 9.69 -15.50
CA PHE A 214 11.84 9.60 -16.98
C PHE A 214 11.94 10.93 -17.71
N GLY A 215 12.00 12.06 -16.99
CA GLY A 215 12.08 13.39 -17.58
C GLY A 215 10.82 13.86 -18.32
N ALA A 216 9.66 13.21 -18.09
CA ALA A 216 8.40 13.52 -18.77
C ALA A 216 7.25 13.79 -17.80
N GLU A 217 6.36 14.71 -18.16
CA GLU A 217 5.08 14.90 -17.47
C GLU A 217 4.05 13.91 -17.98
N ALA A 218 3.58 13.01 -17.10
CA ALA A 218 2.60 11.97 -17.44
C ALA A 218 1.16 12.28 -16.98
N SER A 219 0.95 13.44 -16.36
CA SER A 219 -0.34 13.80 -15.75
C SER A 219 -1.42 14.22 -16.75
N VAL A 220 -1.03 14.91 -17.82
CA VAL A 220 -2.00 15.39 -18.83
C VAL A 220 -2.60 14.22 -19.61
N PRO A 221 -1.81 13.27 -20.13
CA PRO A 221 -2.37 12.08 -20.75
C PRO A 221 -3.32 11.30 -19.84
N PHE A 222 -3.00 11.18 -18.56
CA PHE A 222 -3.88 10.52 -17.59
C PHE A 222 -5.24 11.20 -17.48
N ALA A 223 -5.28 12.54 -17.35
CA ALA A 223 -6.53 13.30 -17.25
C ALA A 223 -7.38 13.17 -18.51
N LEU A 224 -6.76 13.14 -19.69
CA LEU A 224 -7.47 12.98 -20.96
C LEU A 224 -8.13 11.59 -21.10
N HIS A 225 -7.49 10.55 -20.53
CA HIS A 225 -8.02 9.19 -20.58
C HIS A 225 -9.05 8.88 -19.49
N HIS A 226 -9.10 9.70 -18.42
CA HIS A 226 -9.96 9.51 -17.26
C HIS A 226 -10.68 10.82 -16.89
N PRO A 227 -11.51 11.41 -17.77
CA PRO A 227 -12.12 12.72 -17.55
C PRO A 227 -13.09 12.73 -16.36
N SER A 228 -13.68 11.60 -16.00
CA SER A 228 -14.59 11.46 -14.85
C SER A 228 -13.93 11.79 -13.50
N VAL A 229 -12.61 11.68 -13.37
CA VAL A 229 -11.90 11.98 -12.13
C VAL A 229 -11.55 13.47 -11.98
N ILE A 230 -11.64 14.27 -13.05
CA ILE A 230 -11.27 15.68 -13.05
C ILE A 230 -12.06 16.50 -12.01
N PRO A 231 -13.41 16.36 -11.89
CA PRO A 231 -14.17 17.10 -10.89
C PRO A 231 -13.69 16.84 -9.46
N THR A 232 -13.39 15.58 -9.13
CA THR A 232 -12.86 15.18 -7.81
C THR A 232 -11.48 15.78 -7.56
N LEU A 233 -10.63 15.80 -8.57
CA LEU A 233 -9.29 16.41 -8.48
C LEU A 233 -9.38 17.91 -8.24
N LEU A 234 -10.29 18.61 -8.92
CA LEU A 234 -10.52 20.05 -8.75
C LEU A 234 -11.11 20.39 -7.39
N ARG A 235 -12.11 19.62 -6.94
CA ARG A 235 -12.78 19.81 -5.63
C ARG A 235 -11.77 19.76 -4.48
N ASN A 236 -10.82 18.81 -4.52
CA ASN A 236 -9.87 18.58 -3.45
C ASN A 236 -8.50 19.26 -3.69
N ARG A 237 -8.42 20.17 -4.67
CA ARG A 237 -7.14 20.77 -5.13
C ARG A 237 -6.32 21.41 -4.02
N LYS A 238 -6.95 22.17 -3.10
CA LYS A 238 -6.24 22.88 -2.02
C LYS A 238 -5.58 21.89 -1.05
N GLN A 239 -6.34 20.87 -0.61
CA GLN A 239 -5.85 19.84 0.32
C GLN A 239 -4.71 19.04 -0.31
N ARG A 240 -4.86 18.62 -1.57
CA ARG A 240 -3.83 17.88 -2.33
C ARG A 240 -2.56 18.69 -2.53
N LYS A 241 -2.70 20.00 -2.81
CA LYS A 241 -1.54 20.90 -2.90
C LYS A 241 -0.78 20.98 -1.59
N LYS A 242 -1.48 21.06 -0.44
CA LYS A 242 -0.88 21.05 0.90
C LYS A 242 -0.14 19.72 1.17
N LYS A 243 -0.80 18.59 0.92
CA LYS A 243 -0.24 17.24 1.07
C LYS A 243 1.01 17.05 0.20
N ARG A 244 0.95 17.43 -1.07
CA ARG A 244 2.09 17.37 -1.98
C ARG A 244 3.26 18.22 -1.49
N LYS A 245 2.99 19.47 -1.08
CA LYS A 245 4.04 20.36 -0.55
C LYS A 245 4.73 19.73 0.66
N ALA A 246 3.97 19.17 1.59
CA ALA A 246 4.51 18.46 2.75
C ALA A 246 5.38 17.27 2.36
N ALA A 247 4.89 16.40 1.44
CA ALA A 247 5.64 15.23 0.99
C ALA A 247 6.92 15.58 0.21
N THR A 248 6.90 16.66 -0.59
CA THR A 248 8.03 17.03 -1.44
C THR A 248 9.06 17.93 -0.77
N LEU A 249 8.69 18.68 0.26
CA LEU A 249 9.58 19.62 0.93
C LEU A 249 10.81 18.94 1.56
N LEU A 250 10.60 17.75 2.12
CA LEU A 250 11.62 16.94 2.77
C LEU A 250 11.99 15.69 1.94
N SER A 251 11.72 15.72 0.63
CA SER A 251 11.89 14.54 -0.20
C SER A 251 13.35 14.08 -0.28
N LYS A 252 13.59 12.85 0.16
CA LYS A 252 14.85 12.10 0.03
C LYS A 252 14.83 11.14 -1.17
N LEU A 253 13.77 11.18 -1.98
CA LEU A 253 13.57 10.28 -3.09
C LEU A 253 14.63 10.52 -4.18
N LYS A 254 15.41 9.49 -4.48
CA LYS A 254 16.46 9.51 -5.51
C LYS A 254 15.91 8.98 -6.84
N ALA A 255 16.36 9.57 -7.95
CA ALA A 255 15.95 9.15 -9.29
C ALA A 255 16.31 7.69 -9.60
N ASP A 256 17.47 7.21 -9.13
CA ASP A 256 17.88 5.83 -9.33
C ASP A 256 16.97 4.84 -8.62
N PHE A 257 16.54 5.16 -7.39
CA PHE A 257 15.57 4.32 -6.67
C PHE A 257 14.21 4.27 -7.39
N LEU A 258 13.78 5.39 -8.00
CA LEU A 258 12.55 5.38 -8.80
C LEU A 258 12.63 4.42 -10.00
N LYS A 259 13.80 4.28 -10.63
CA LYS A 259 14.01 3.31 -11.71
C LYS A 259 13.86 1.87 -11.22
N GLU A 260 14.33 1.58 -9.99
CA GLU A 260 14.22 0.25 -9.36
C GLU A 260 12.75 -0.18 -9.16
N VAL A 261 11.88 0.76 -8.77
CA VAL A 261 10.46 0.50 -8.50
C VAL A 261 9.55 0.72 -9.71
N THR A 262 10.14 0.89 -10.89
CA THR A 262 9.40 1.11 -12.13
C THR A 262 9.46 -0.10 -13.03
N ALA A 263 8.32 -0.43 -13.65
CA ALA A 263 8.27 -1.45 -14.69
C ALA A 263 9.03 -0.96 -15.94
N LYS A 264 9.87 -1.83 -16.46
CA LYS A 264 10.58 -1.62 -17.72
C LYS A 264 9.65 -1.84 -18.90
#